data_84ccce560aa883d3a004e49f22035151
#
_entry.id   84ccce560aa883d3a004e49f22035151
#
_cell.length_a   1.000
_cell.length_b   1.000
_cell.length_c   1.000
_cell.angle_alpha   90.00
_cell.angle_beta   90.00
_cell.angle_gamma   90.00
#
_symmetry.space_group_name_H-M   'P 1'
#
loop_
_entity.id
_entity.type
_entity.pdbx_description
1 polymer ?
#
loop_
_entity_poly.entity_id
_entity_poly.type
_entity_poly.pdbx_seq_one_letter_code
_entity_poly.pdbx_strand_id
1 'polypeptide(L)'
;MKSNLLRMSVTALLGGTLAVPAYAAIDLYMDKKTKQIYAEPGPGRVRMGTFEQVDENKASSIEQKLDQKKVELEALEKRIDKKAAAIKESEKKVATAPAPSGEKKWFDKISIKGYNQTRYSQLLNGDENSRNNLAMPNDNSIGQNKDFLLRRTRLALTADVSDHLLFYLQTDFAANTPAVDQNSSTSQYQFAQIRDAYSDIFIDSEREYRFRVGQSKVPFGWENLQSSQNRIAFERNLATDANAVRDERDLGVFAMWSPDVAQERFKYLQKSGLRGSGDYGVASFGVYNGQGANRFELNDNLHINGRVTYPFELPGDQILEIGASGYNGKYVVQMANFNGPADPVTGNVTQYIVGKNFYNTAAGGRNLTQKGTITGTSVGGINDGQGQQDLRGAIHAVLYPKPFGLQTEWTWGIAPTLQIDNNKQVAWIESKNVWGGYVQAHYKIDHFYGGWMPYARFETYNGGSKFDNNSPNISERLWEFGVEYQPWPEVEVTAAYDLINTTNFRTVTAGTTDGWNSKSLFAGYGQADGNVLRLQLQANY
;
A
#
# COMPACT_ATOMS: atom_id res chain seq x y z
N MET A 1 -1.06 43.40 -11.29
CA MET A 1 -0.33 44.07 -10.17
C MET A 1 0.66 43.08 -9.62
N LYS A 2 1.89 43.51 -9.50
CA LYS A 2 3.11 42.74 -9.18
C LYS A 2 3.03 41.98 -7.85
N SER A 3 3.58 40.78 -7.75
CA SER A 3 4.28 40.36 -6.54
C SER A 3 5.47 39.46 -6.89
N ASN A 4 6.65 40.01 -6.70
CA ASN A 4 7.91 39.31 -6.51
C ASN A 4 7.86 38.62 -5.15
N LEU A 5 8.41 37.37 -5.05
CA LEU A 5 9.11 36.86 -3.85
C LEU A 5 9.63 35.46 -4.17
N LEU A 6 10.79 35.32 -4.07
CA LEU A 6 11.84 34.79 -3.19
C LEU A 6 12.54 33.57 -3.83
N ARG A 7 13.68 33.82 -4.41
CA ARG A 7 14.71 32.80 -4.67
C ARG A 7 15.48 32.56 -3.38
N MET A 8 15.41 31.38 -2.82
CA MET A 8 16.37 30.89 -1.82
C MET A 8 17.19 29.78 -2.44
N SER A 9 18.46 30.08 -2.62
CA SER A 9 19.49 29.11 -3.03
C SER A 9 19.91 28.28 -1.82
N VAL A 10 19.79 26.95 -1.91
CA VAL A 10 20.45 26.04 -0.97
C VAL A 10 21.68 25.48 -1.68
N THR A 11 22.86 25.89 -1.21
CA THR A 11 24.15 25.32 -1.61
C THR A 11 24.52 24.29 -0.54
N ALA A 12 24.57 23.01 -0.88
CA ALA A 12 25.09 21.95 -0.02
C ALA A 12 26.45 21.47 -0.52
N LEU A 13 27.38 21.46 0.39
CA LEU A 13 28.76 21.00 0.37
C LEU A 13 29.00 19.69 -0.39
N LEU A 14 30.07 19.68 -1.20
CA LEU A 14 30.96 18.52 -1.33
C LEU A 14 32.39 19.03 -1.36
N GLY A 15 33.13 18.68 -0.31
CA GLY A 15 34.55 19.00 -0.17
C GLY A 15 35.42 18.13 -1.09
N GLY A 16 36.22 18.79 -1.90
CA GLY A 16 37.32 18.19 -2.64
C GLY A 16 38.38 19.27 -2.82
N THR A 17 39.45 19.16 -2.07
CA THR A 17 40.60 20.06 -2.14
C THR A 17 41.32 19.88 -3.47
N LEU A 18 41.14 20.81 -4.39
CA LEU A 18 42.06 21.06 -5.49
C LEU A 18 42.62 22.48 -5.30
N ALA A 19 43.95 22.56 -5.17
CA ALA A 19 44.65 23.82 -5.07
C ALA A 19 44.46 24.61 -6.39
N VAL A 20 43.71 25.72 -6.29
CA VAL A 20 43.52 26.69 -7.35
C VAL A 20 44.50 27.85 -7.05
N PRO A 21 45.27 28.38 -8.03
CA PRO A 21 46.08 29.56 -7.82
C PRO A 21 45.17 30.71 -7.41
N ALA A 22 45.55 31.38 -6.32
CA ALA A 22 44.82 32.52 -5.78
C ALA A 22 44.93 33.69 -6.75
N TYR A 23 43.88 33.96 -7.52
CA TYR A 23 43.70 35.25 -8.17
C TYR A 23 43.21 36.24 -7.11
N ALA A 24 43.90 37.36 -6.94
CA ALA A 24 43.57 38.39 -5.97
C ALA A 24 42.25 39.04 -6.37
N ALA A 25 41.22 38.80 -5.56
CA ALA A 25 39.96 39.52 -5.70
C ALA A 25 40.15 40.97 -5.26
N ILE A 26 39.68 41.94 -6.04
CA ILE A 26 39.82 43.37 -5.79
C ILE A 26 38.47 43.96 -5.40
N ASP A 27 38.44 44.65 -4.26
CA ASP A 27 37.27 45.44 -3.86
C ASP A 27 37.20 46.72 -4.65
N LEU A 28 36.08 47.03 -5.28
CA LEU A 28 35.86 48.26 -6.02
C LEU A 28 34.90 49.20 -5.25
N TYR A 29 35.23 50.49 -5.28
CA TYR A 29 34.52 51.56 -4.60
C TYR A 29 34.15 52.66 -5.60
N MET A 30 32.92 53.17 -5.54
CA MET A 30 32.43 54.26 -6.40
C MET A 30 32.29 55.52 -5.59
N ASP A 31 32.85 56.62 -6.08
CA ASP A 31 32.64 57.95 -5.51
C ASP A 31 31.23 58.45 -5.80
N LYS A 32 30.48 58.85 -4.75
CA LYS A 32 29.08 59.26 -4.86
C LYS A 32 28.87 60.49 -5.73
N LYS A 33 29.86 61.42 -5.81
CA LYS A 33 29.75 62.66 -6.56
C LYS A 33 30.22 62.53 -8.00
N THR A 34 31.39 61.92 -8.20
CA THR A 34 32.02 61.87 -9.52
C THR A 34 31.66 60.59 -10.31
N LYS A 35 31.07 59.58 -9.65
CA LYS A 35 30.77 58.28 -10.22
C LYS A 35 32.01 57.48 -10.71
N GLN A 36 33.20 57.94 -10.40
CA GLN A 36 34.43 57.23 -10.72
C GLN A 36 34.65 56.03 -9.82
N ILE A 37 35.30 54.98 -10.36
CA ILE A 37 35.53 53.70 -9.68
C ILE A 37 37.01 53.64 -9.23
N TYR A 38 37.22 53.23 -7.99
CA TYR A 38 38.53 53.13 -7.34
C TYR A 38 38.72 51.75 -6.71
N ALA A 39 39.98 51.29 -6.69
CA ALA A 39 40.34 50.02 -6.03
C ALA A 39 40.59 50.14 -4.52
N GLU A 40 40.49 51.39 -3.96
CA GLU A 40 40.77 51.64 -2.57
C GLU A 40 39.61 52.40 -1.89
N PRO A 41 39.32 52.12 -0.59
CA PRO A 41 38.31 52.87 0.16
C PRO A 41 38.74 54.33 0.37
N GLY A 42 37.82 55.29 0.40
CA GLY A 42 38.08 56.70 0.62
C GLY A 42 36.84 57.52 1.03
N PRO A 43 37.03 58.74 1.50
CA PRO A 43 35.92 59.60 1.90
C PRO A 43 34.92 59.81 0.75
N GLY A 44 33.62 59.58 0.98
CA GLY A 44 32.58 59.72 -0.03
C GLY A 44 32.45 58.58 -1.02
N ARG A 45 33.22 57.49 -0.88
CA ARG A 45 33.15 56.30 -1.70
C ARG A 45 32.28 55.21 -1.05
N VAL A 46 31.53 54.46 -1.86
CA VAL A 46 30.70 53.33 -1.45
C VAL A 46 31.26 52.09 -2.11
N ARG A 47 31.42 51.00 -1.33
CA ARG A 47 31.85 49.69 -1.83
C ARG A 47 30.82 49.16 -2.80
N MET A 48 31.22 48.77 -4.01
CA MET A 48 30.38 48.17 -5.04
C MET A 48 30.32 46.65 -4.93
N GLY A 49 31.39 46.05 -4.43
CA GLY A 49 31.53 44.58 -4.32
C GLY A 49 32.97 44.15 -4.53
N THR A 50 33.21 42.84 -4.39
CA THR A 50 34.48 42.20 -4.69
C THR A 50 34.43 41.64 -6.13
N PHE A 51 35.39 41.98 -6.96
CA PHE A 51 35.45 41.59 -8.37
C PHE A 51 36.71 40.73 -8.60
N GLU A 52 36.53 39.61 -9.33
CA GLU A 52 37.65 38.76 -9.79
C GLU A 52 37.87 39.01 -11.27
N GLN A 53 39.14 38.95 -11.70
CA GLN A 53 39.48 39.03 -13.11
C GLN A 53 38.97 37.79 -13.82
N VAL A 54 38.04 37.93 -14.76
CA VAL A 54 37.54 36.83 -15.57
C VAL A 54 38.55 36.53 -16.67
N ASP A 55 39.02 35.30 -16.72
CA ASP A 55 39.89 34.78 -17.79
C ASP A 55 39.12 34.84 -19.13
N GLU A 56 39.68 35.51 -20.16
CA GLU A 56 39.01 35.69 -21.46
C GLU A 56 38.58 34.35 -22.08
N ASN A 57 39.31 33.27 -21.81
CA ASN A 57 38.92 31.92 -22.24
C ASN A 57 37.68 31.40 -21.52
N LYS A 58 37.41 31.79 -20.27
CA LYS A 58 36.17 31.47 -19.56
C LYS A 58 35.01 32.30 -20.05
N ALA A 59 35.24 33.57 -20.37
CA ALA A 59 34.19 34.44 -20.91
C ALA A 59 33.69 33.92 -22.27
N SER A 60 34.59 33.55 -23.17
CA SER A 60 34.24 32.99 -24.48
C SER A 60 33.52 31.63 -24.38
N SER A 61 33.90 30.80 -23.40
CA SER A 61 33.20 29.52 -23.17
C SER A 61 31.79 29.68 -22.57
N ILE A 62 31.57 30.72 -21.79
CA ILE A 62 30.24 31.08 -21.24
C ILE A 62 29.36 31.66 -22.33
N GLU A 63 29.90 32.53 -23.21
CA GLU A 63 29.17 33.05 -24.37
C GLU A 63 28.76 31.92 -25.33
N GLN A 64 29.67 31.00 -25.67
CA GLN A 64 29.34 29.85 -26.49
C GLN A 64 28.23 28.97 -25.88
N LYS A 65 28.27 28.72 -24.57
CA LYS A 65 27.22 27.98 -23.86
C LYS A 65 25.88 28.74 -23.83
N LEU A 66 25.95 30.09 -23.73
CA LEU A 66 24.76 30.93 -23.75
C LEU A 66 24.09 30.90 -25.13
N ASP A 67 24.91 30.98 -26.20
CA ASP A 67 24.40 30.91 -27.57
C ASP A 67 23.85 29.50 -27.89
N GLN A 68 24.49 28.44 -27.44
CA GLN A 68 23.95 27.08 -27.54
C GLN A 68 22.59 26.96 -26.84
N LYS A 69 22.48 27.52 -25.64
CA LYS A 69 21.22 27.52 -24.90
C LYS A 69 20.12 28.34 -25.56
N LYS A 70 20.48 29.48 -26.22
CA LYS A 70 19.50 30.24 -27.00
C LYS A 70 19.00 29.44 -28.21
N VAL A 71 19.87 28.76 -28.93
CA VAL A 71 19.50 27.90 -30.06
C VAL A 71 18.62 26.73 -29.60
N GLU A 72 18.93 26.11 -28.45
CA GLU A 72 18.09 25.05 -27.85
C GLU A 72 16.70 25.59 -27.47
N LEU A 73 16.65 26.80 -26.89
CA LEU A 73 15.39 27.46 -26.49
C LEU A 73 14.52 27.76 -27.72
N GLU A 74 15.07 28.35 -28.77
CA GLU A 74 14.36 28.60 -30.03
C GLU A 74 13.87 27.30 -30.69
N ALA A 75 14.67 26.23 -30.63
CA ALA A 75 14.25 24.92 -31.13
C ALA A 75 13.12 24.32 -30.30
N LEU A 76 13.12 24.55 -28.99
CA LEU A 76 12.06 24.11 -28.08
C LEU A 76 10.77 24.90 -28.31
N GLU A 77 10.85 26.23 -28.46
CA GLU A 77 9.72 27.10 -28.80
C GLU A 77 9.08 26.67 -30.12
N LYS A 78 9.87 26.46 -31.18
CA LYS A 78 9.35 25.92 -32.46
C LYS A 78 8.67 24.56 -32.32
N ARG A 79 9.16 23.69 -31.44
CA ARG A 79 8.51 22.38 -31.14
C ARG A 79 7.20 22.56 -30.38
N ILE A 80 7.15 23.50 -29.43
CA ILE A 80 5.92 23.84 -28.68
C ILE A 80 4.89 24.43 -29.64
N ASP A 81 5.27 25.39 -30.49
CA ASP A 81 4.36 25.99 -31.47
C ASP A 81 3.83 24.96 -32.47
N LYS A 82 4.68 24.04 -32.91
CA LYS A 82 4.26 22.95 -33.80
C LYS A 82 3.28 21.99 -33.11
N LYS A 83 3.51 21.67 -31.84
CA LYS A 83 2.58 20.86 -31.04
C LYS A 83 1.28 21.61 -30.78
N ALA A 84 1.34 22.90 -30.44
CA ALA A 84 0.16 23.74 -30.23
C ALA A 84 -0.69 23.88 -31.51
N ALA A 85 -0.03 24.02 -32.68
CA ALA A 85 -0.71 24.04 -33.97
C ALA A 85 -1.36 22.67 -34.27
N ALA A 86 -0.66 21.56 -34.00
CA ALA A 86 -1.21 20.22 -34.18
C ALA A 86 -2.40 19.93 -33.25
N ILE A 87 -2.35 20.42 -32.00
CA ILE A 87 -3.45 20.33 -31.04
C ILE A 87 -4.63 21.14 -31.54
N LYS A 88 -4.44 22.41 -31.98
CA LYS A 88 -5.50 23.22 -32.56
C LYS A 88 -6.10 22.61 -33.84
N GLU A 89 -5.28 21.96 -34.67
CA GLU A 89 -5.78 21.25 -35.85
C GLU A 89 -6.57 19.99 -35.48
N SER A 90 -6.13 19.25 -34.45
CA SER A 90 -6.87 18.11 -33.92
C SER A 90 -8.18 18.53 -33.25
N GLU A 91 -8.17 19.63 -32.48
CA GLU A 91 -9.37 20.22 -31.88
C GLU A 91 -10.35 20.70 -32.97
N LYS A 92 -9.84 21.30 -34.06
CA LYS A 92 -10.66 21.71 -35.19
C LYS A 92 -11.24 20.50 -35.95
N LYS A 93 -10.48 19.41 -36.10
CA LYS A 93 -10.97 18.15 -36.67
C LYS A 93 -12.00 17.47 -35.77
N VAL A 94 -11.85 17.54 -34.45
CA VAL A 94 -12.83 17.05 -33.49
C VAL A 94 -14.09 17.94 -33.49
N ALA A 95 -13.93 19.26 -33.60
CA ALA A 95 -15.05 20.20 -33.67
C ALA A 95 -15.81 20.17 -35.03
N THR A 96 -15.16 19.71 -36.14
CA THR A 96 -15.78 19.56 -37.46
C THR A 96 -16.18 18.13 -37.78
N ALA A 97 -15.80 17.14 -37.00
CA ALA A 97 -16.41 15.83 -37.07
C ALA A 97 -17.88 15.97 -36.65
N PRO A 98 -18.83 15.45 -37.45
CA PRO A 98 -20.22 15.44 -37.02
C PRO A 98 -20.23 14.72 -35.69
N ALA A 99 -20.72 15.41 -34.64
CA ALA A 99 -20.93 14.79 -33.35
C ALA A 99 -21.66 13.47 -33.60
N PRO A 100 -21.22 12.33 -33.07
CA PRO A 100 -21.98 11.12 -33.18
C PRO A 100 -23.36 11.43 -32.60
N SER A 101 -24.33 11.62 -33.50
CA SER A 101 -25.71 11.94 -33.18
C SER A 101 -26.45 10.67 -32.72
N GLY A 102 -25.87 9.99 -31.76
CA GLY A 102 -26.46 8.90 -31.02
C GLY A 102 -26.30 9.20 -29.55
N GLU A 103 -27.41 9.27 -28.82
CA GLU A 103 -27.36 9.16 -27.36
C GLU A 103 -26.41 8.04 -27.01
N LYS A 104 -25.42 8.31 -26.17
CA LYS A 104 -24.50 7.27 -25.67
C LYS A 104 -25.35 6.11 -25.16
N LYS A 105 -25.25 4.97 -25.82
CA LYS A 105 -25.97 3.78 -25.38
C LYS A 105 -25.56 3.45 -23.96
N TRP A 106 -26.47 2.87 -23.19
CA TRP A 106 -26.25 2.57 -21.77
C TRP A 106 -24.95 1.77 -21.53
N PHE A 107 -24.56 0.91 -22.48
CA PHE A 107 -23.34 0.09 -22.36
C PHE A 107 -22.05 0.89 -22.62
N ASP A 108 -22.10 2.05 -23.26
CA ASP A 108 -20.94 2.94 -23.45
C ASP A 108 -20.49 3.58 -22.11
N LYS A 109 -21.35 3.51 -21.10
CA LYS A 109 -21.10 3.94 -19.73
C LYS A 109 -20.45 2.86 -18.86
N ILE A 110 -20.32 1.63 -19.37
CA ILE A 110 -19.78 0.49 -18.64
C ILE A 110 -18.39 0.17 -19.15
N SER A 111 -17.44 0.05 -18.23
CA SER A 111 -16.12 -0.49 -18.52
C SER A 111 -15.89 -1.76 -17.71
N ILE A 112 -15.33 -2.77 -18.37
CA ILE A 112 -14.95 -4.05 -17.76
C ILE A 112 -13.44 -4.15 -17.84
N LYS A 113 -12.81 -4.49 -16.74
CA LYS A 113 -11.36 -4.70 -16.60
C LYS A 113 -11.11 -5.88 -15.68
N GLY A 114 -9.95 -6.48 -15.82
CA GLY A 114 -9.62 -7.57 -14.94
C GLY A 114 -8.16 -7.98 -15.05
N TYR A 115 -7.80 -8.97 -14.26
CA TYR A 115 -6.49 -9.59 -14.32
C TYR A 115 -6.49 -10.97 -13.70
N ASN A 116 -5.56 -11.79 -14.18
CA ASN A 116 -5.25 -13.11 -13.62
C ASN A 116 -3.84 -13.12 -13.08
N GLN A 117 -3.62 -13.67 -11.89
CA GLN A 117 -2.31 -13.93 -11.31
C GLN A 117 -2.12 -15.41 -11.07
N THR A 118 -1.21 -16.02 -11.81
CA THR A 118 -0.73 -17.40 -11.58
C THR A 118 0.61 -17.32 -10.88
N ARG A 119 0.75 -18.08 -9.80
CA ARG A 119 1.93 -18.05 -8.93
C ARG A 119 2.53 -19.43 -8.75
N TYR A 120 3.85 -19.45 -8.62
CA TYR A 120 4.64 -20.58 -8.17
C TYR A 120 5.55 -20.13 -7.04
N SER A 121 5.60 -20.88 -5.94
CA SER A 121 6.49 -20.59 -4.82
C SER A 121 7.23 -21.87 -4.41
N GLN A 122 8.51 -21.73 -4.10
CA GLN A 122 9.37 -22.83 -3.71
C GLN A 122 10.21 -22.46 -2.49
N LEU A 123 10.05 -23.20 -1.40
CA LEU A 123 10.97 -23.14 -0.28
C LEU A 123 12.31 -23.75 -0.70
N LEU A 124 13.38 -22.96 -0.66
CA LEU A 124 14.73 -23.38 -1.04
C LEU A 124 15.53 -23.85 0.17
N ASN A 125 15.38 -23.17 1.29
CA ASN A 125 16.05 -23.46 2.55
C ASN A 125 15.09 -23.19 3.72
N GLY A 126 15.15 -24.02 4.76
CA GLY A 126 14.30 -23.99 5.94
C GLY A 126 14.13 -25.39 6.49
N ASP A 127 13.83 -25.54 7.79
CA ASP A 127 13.52 -26.84 8.35
C ASP A 127 12.12 -27.30 7.95
N GLU A 128 11.78 -28.58 8.18
CA GLU A 128 10.47 -29.13 7.83
C GLU A 128 9.33 -28.46 8.62
N ASN A 129 9.59 -28.01 9.82
CA ASN A 129 8.63 -27.24 10.62
C ASN A 129 8.42 -25.82 10.06
N SER A 130 9.45 -25.25 9.42
CA SER A 130 9.39 -23.94 8.80
C SER A 130 8.38 -23.87 7.66
N ARG A 131 8.21 -24.95 6.90
CA ARG A 131 7.26 -24.99 5.76
C ARG A 131 5.84 -24.64 6.18
N ASN A 132 5.40 -25.10 7.33
CA ASN A 132 4.05 -24.87 7.84
C ASN A 132 3.91 -23.50 8.53
N ASN A 133 5.02 -22.90 8.92
CA ASN A 133 5.04 -21.65 9.70
C ASN A 133 5.41 -20.43 8.88
N LEU A 134 5.93 -20.59 7.66
CA LEU A 134 6.31 -19.50 6.75
C LEU A 134 5.13 -18.91 5.96
N ALA A 135 3.95 -19.51 6.04
CA ALA A 135 2.80 -18.94 5.37
C ALA A 135 2.46 -17.59 5.98
N MET A 136 2.55 -16.59 5.14
CA MET A 136 2.20 -15.21 5.48
C MET A 136 0.70 -15.09 5.71
N PRO A 137 0.25 -14.17 6.55
CA PRO A 137 -1.14 -13.80 6.59
C PRO A 137 -1.63 -13.51 5.17
N ASN A 138 -2.80 -14.07 4.80
CA ASN A 138 -3.41 -13.89 3.48
C ASN A 138 -2.59 -14.41 2.27
N ASP A 139 -1.50 -15.12 2.45
CA ASP A 139 -0.76 -15.78 1.36
C ASP A 139 -0.54 -17.27 1.62
N ASN A 140 -1.36 -18.09 0.99
CA ASN A 140 -1.26 -19.55 1.03
C ASN A 140 -0.40 -20.11 -0.11
N SER A 141 0.30 -19.28 -0.87
CA SER A 141 1.19 -19.74 -1.94
C SER A 141 2.52 -20.28 -1.44
N ILE A 142 2.84 -20.06 -0.17
CA ILE A 142 4.00 -20.64 0.51
C ILE A 142 3.50 -21.85 1.29
N GLY A 143 3.69 -23.04 0.75
CA GLY A 143 3.17 -24.28 1.33
C GLY A 143 4.16 -25.43 1.20
N GLN A 144 3.73 -26.61 1.63
CA GLN A 144 4.53 -27.85 1.54
C GLN A 144 4.79 -28.28 0.11
N ASN A 145 3.84 -28.03 -0.78
CA ASN A 145 3.90 -28.45 -2.17
C ASN A 145 4.51 -27.38 -3.05
N LYS A 146 5.28 -27.81 -4.03
CA LYS A 146 5.79 -26.97 -5.11
C LYS A 146 4.79 -27.08 -6.26
N ASP A 147 3.84 -26.16 -6.31
CA ASP A 147 2.79 -26.19 -7.31
C ASP A 147 2.50 -24.81 -7.88
N PHE A 148 1.80 -24.81 -9.00
CA PHE A 148 1.20 -23.60 -9.53
C PHE A 148 -0.16 -23.41 -8.91
N LEU A 149 -0.45 -22.18 -8.52
CA LEU A 149 -1.77 -21.82 -8.02
C LEU A 149 -2.29 -20.54 -8.71
N LEU A 150 -3.59 -20.49 -8.82
CA LEU A 150 -4.29 -19.30 -9.26
C LEU A 150 -4.48 -18.38 -8.05
N ARG A 151 -3.63 -17.36 -7.94
CA ARG A 151 -3.62 -16.47 -6.74
C ARG A 151 -4.77 -15.49 -6.75
N ARG A 152 -5.10 -14.92 -7.91
CA ARG A 152 -6.22 -13.99 -8.12
C ARG A 152 -6.75 -14.12 -9.54
N THR A 153 -8.07 -14.07 -9.65
CA THR A 153 -8.77 -13.93 -10.93
C THR A 153 -9.87 -12.90 -10.71
N ARG A 154 -9.60 -11.66 -11.05
CA ARG A 154 -10.48 -10.54 -10.73
C ARG A 154 -11.12 -9.95 -11.97
N LEU A 155 -12.41 -9.66 -11.81
CA LEU A 155 -13.20 -8.92 -12.78
C LEU A 155 -13.76 -7.69 -12.07
N ALA A 156 -13.57 -6.52 -12.67
CA ALA A 156 -14.09 -5.25 -12.20
C ALA A 156 -14.99 -4.62 -13.25
N LEU A 157 -16.17 -4.23 -12.84
CA LEU A 157 -17.13 -3.48 -13.62
C LEU A 157 -17.26 -2.09 -13.03
N THR A 158 -17.09 -1.08 -13.88
CA THR A 158 -17.35 0.32 -13.53
C THR A 158 -18.45 0.85 -14.43
N ALA A 159 -19.51 1.38 -13.85
CA ALA A 159 -20.59 2.03 -14.57
C ALA A 159 -20.62 3.52 -14.19
N ASP A 160 -20.27 4.39 -15.13
CA ASP A 160 -20.37 5.84 -14.99
C ASP A 160 -21.77 6.29 -15.42
N VAL A 161 -22.72 6.22 -14.48
CA VAL A 161 -24.16 6.35 -14.76
C VAL A 161 -24.54 7.76 -15.13
N SER A 162 -24.02 8.76 -14.38
CA SER A 162 -24.25 10.19 -14.57
C SER A 162 -23.10 10.99 -13.96
N ASP A 163 -23.14 12.32 -14.12
CA ASP A 163 -22.14 13.21 -13.51
C ASP A 163 -22.11 13.09 -11.98
N HIS A 164 -23.21 12.63 -11.38
CA HIS A 164 -23.37 12.47 -9.93
C HIS A 164 -23.26 11.04 -9.42
N LEU A 165 -23.22 10.03 -10.30
CA LEU A 165 -23.29 8.63 -9.83
C LEU A 165 -22.35 7.72 -10.64
N LEU A 166 -21.42 7.08 -9.91
CA LEU A 166 -20.61 5.99 -10.41
C LEU A 166 -20.87 4.74 -9.57
N PHE A 167 -21.04 3.60 -10.22
CA PHE A 167 -21.13 2.29 -9.57
C PHE A 167 -19.88 1.47 -9.88
N TYR A 168 -19.37 0.76 -8.88
CA TYR A 168 -18.22 -0.14 -9.00
C TYR A 168 -18.49 -1.48 -8.35
N LEU A 169 -18.20 -2.55 -9.09
CA LEU A 169 -18.26 -3.93 -8.61
C LEU A 169 -16.97 -4.66 -8.96
N GLN A 170 -16.32 -5.28 -7.98
CA GLN A 170 -15.19 -6.18 -8.21
C GLN A 170 -15.43 -7.52 -7.55
N THR A 171 -15.25 -8.59 -8.32
CA THR A 171 -15.28 -9.97 -7.86
C THR A 171 -13.90 -10.62 -7.97
N ASP A 172 -13.62 -11.62 -7.12
CA ASP A 172 -12.44 -12.49 -7.20
C ASP A 172 -12.91 -13.94 -7.28
N PHE A 173 -12.52 -14.63 -8.34
CA PHE A 173 -12.91 -16.02 -8.63
C PHE A 173 -11.84 -17.03 -8.18
N ALA A 174 -10.66 -16.59 -7.82
CA ALA A 174 -9.59 -17.40 -7.24
C ALA A 174 -9.47 -17.12 -5.75
N ALA A 175 -10.60 -17.16 -5.05
CA ALA A 175 -10.63 -16.90 -3.62
C ALA A 175 -10.02 -18.08 -2.86
N ASN A 176 -8.72 -18.01 -2.66
CA ASN A 176 -8.06 -18.83 -1.66
C ASN A 176 -8.45 -18.28 -0.28
N THR A 177 -9.70 -18.54 0.11
CA THR A 177 -10.20 -18.08 1.40
C THR A 177 -9.78 -19.06 2.49
N PRO A 178 -9.11 -18.60 3.55
CA PRO A 178 -8.80 -19.43 4.72
C PRO A 178 -10.05 -19.99 5.43
N ALA A 179 -11.23 -19.49 5.03
CA ALA A 179 -12.52 -19.87 5.62
C ALA A 179 -13.21 -21.06 4.94
N VAL A 180 -12.68 -21.56 3.83
CA VAL A 180 -13.16 -22.83 3.30
C VAL A 180 -12.54 -23.92 4.16
N ASP A 181 -13.37 -24.65 4.88
CA ASP A 181 -12.95 -25.79 5.68
C ASP A 181 -12.18 -26.77 4.79
N GLN A 182 -10.87 -26.80 4.92
CA GLN A 182 -10.00 -27.68 4.15
C GLN A 182 -10.17 -29.15 4.52
N ASN A 183 -10.95 -29.44 5.56
CA ASN A 183 -11.31 -30.81 5.96
C ASN A 183 -12.46 -31.41 5.15
N SER A 184 -13.11 -30.64 4.28
CA SER A 184 -14.09 -31.23 3.39
C SER A 184 -13.37 -31.82 2.18
N SER A 185 -13.56 -33.11 1.94
CA SER A 185 -13.11 -33.84 0.74
C SER A 185 -13.65 -33.26 -0.58
N THR A 186 -14.43 -32.22 -0.50
CA THR A 186 -15.04 -31.42 -1.58
C THR A 186 -14.49 -30.02 -1.64
N SER A 187 -13.28 -29.75 -1.14
CA SER A 187 -12.68 -28.41 -1.18
C SER A 187 -12.58 -27.90 -2.62
N GLN A 188 -13.57 -27.17 -3.01
CA GLN A 188 -13.60 -26.44 -4.27
C GLN A 188 -12.83 -25.13 -4.05
N TYR A 189 -11.65 -25.04 -4.64
CA TYR A 189 -10.77 -23.89 -4.51
C TYR A 189 -11.23 -22.63 -5.24
N GLN A 190 -12.37 -22.71 -5.92
CA GLN A 190 -12.90 -21.62 -6.73
C GLN A 190 -14.27 -21.19 -6.22
N PHE A 191 -14.27 -20.02 -5.60
CA PHE A 191 -15.47 -19.42 -5.07
C PHE A 191 -15.49 -17.93 -5.45
N ALA A 192 -16.57 -17.50 -6.07
CA ALA A 192 -16.74 -16.09 -6.40
C ALA A 192 -16.97 -15.27 -5.12
N GLN A 193 -16.08 -14.35 -4.83
CA GLN A 193 -16.19 -13.44 -3.70
C GLN A 193 -16.34 -12.00 -4.18
N ILE A 194 -17.32 -11.28 -3.64
CA ILE A 194 -17.40 -9.83 -3.82
C ILE A 194 -16.29 -9.18 -3.01
N ARG A 195 -15.42 -8.45 -3.70
CA ARG A 195 -14.34 -7.68 -3.08
C ARG A 195 -14.80 -6.26 -2.79
N ASP A 196 -15.29 -5.58 -3.80
CA ASP A 196 -15.80 -4.22 -3.72
C ASP A 196 -17.18 -4.17 -4.38
N ALA A 197 -18.13 -3.50 -3.76
CA ALA A 197 -19.47 -3.21 -4.30
C ALA A 197 -19.94 -1.90 -3.69
N TYR A 198 -19.76 -0.80 -4.41
CA TYR A 198 -20.08 0.53 -3.89
C TYR A 198 -20.58 1.49 -4.97
N SER A 199 -21.21 2.55 -4.52
CA SER A 199 -21.54 3.71 -5.33
C SER A 199 -20.78 4.94 -4.84
N ASP A 200 -20.17 5.69 -5.76
CA ASP A 200 -19.68 7.05 -5.50
C ASP A 200 -20.76 8.03 -5.91
N ILE A 201 -21.21 8.87 -4.98
CA ILE A 201 -22.19 9.92 -5.17
C ILE A 201 -21.44 11.25 -5.13
N PHE A 202 -21.36 11.94 -6.28
CA PHE A 202 -20.68 13.21 -6.42
C PHE A 202 -21.64 14.36 -6.18
N ILE A 203 -21.22 15.37 -5.39
CA ILE A 203 -22.04 16.52 -5.04
C ILE A 203 -21.92 17.62 -6.11
N ASP A 204 -20.73 17.72 -6.70
CA ASP A 204 -20.32 18.72 -7.67
C ASP A 204 -20.00 18.12 -9.04
N SER A 205 -20.03 18.93 -10.11
CA SER A 205 -19.74 18.52 -11.48
C SER A 205 -18.24 18.21 -11.70
N GLU A 206 -17.37 18.85 -10.94
CA GLU A 206 -15.91 18.65 -10.94
C GLU A 206 -15.51 17.36 -10.22
N ARG A 207 -16.45 16.71 -9.53
CA ARG A 207 -16.27 15.47 -8.75
C ARG A 207 -15.21 15.60 -7.65
N GLU A 208 -15.06 16.80 -7.11
CA GLU A 208 -14.15 17.04 -5.99
C GLU A 208 -14.66 16.41 -4.68
N TYR A 209 -15.98 16.50 -4.45
CA TYR A 209 -16.63 15.99 -3.23
C TYR A 209 -17.50 14.78 -3.55
N ARG A 210 -17.24 13.67 -2.87
CA ARG A 210 -18.06 12.47 -3.02
C ARG A 210 -18.32 11.75 -1.72
N PHE A 211 -19.44 11.06 -1.69
CA PHE A 211 -19.74 10.02 -0.72
C PHE A 211 -19.64 8.67 -1.39
N ARG A 212 -18.80 7.79 -0.85
CA ARG A 212 -18.77 6.38 -1.22
C ARG A 212 -19.64 5.61 -0.25
N VAL A 213 -20.60 4.85 -0.75
CA VAL A 213 -21.53 4.04 0.03
C VAL A 213 -21.46 2.60 -0.45
N GLY A 214 -21.22 1.66 0.46
CA GLY A 214 -21.12 0.24 0.14
C GLY A 214 -19.86 -0.43 0.68
N GLN A 215 -19.59 -1.63 0.18
CA GLN A 215 -18.38 -2.38 0.53
C GLN A 215 -17.21 -1.91 -0.31
N SER A 216 -16.20 -1.35 0.32
CA SER A 216 -14.98 -0.88 -0.35
C SER A 216 -13.77 -1.01 0.58
N LYS A 217 -12.59 -0.74 0.03
CA LYS A 217 -11.40 -0.53 0.87
C LYS A 217 -11.65 0.65 1.80
N VAL A 218 -11.35 0.44 3.09
CA VAL A 218 -11.33 1.51 4.09
C VAL A 218 -10.16 2.45 3.75
N PRO A 219 -10.36 3.77 3.70
CA PRO A 219 -9.28 4.73 3.45
C PRO A 219 -8.27 4.78 4.61
N PHE A 220 -7.46 3.74 4.74
CA PHE A 220 -6.42 3.59 5.76
C PHE A 220 -5.12 3.08 5.10
N GLY A 221 -3.99 3.71 5.45
CA GLY A 221 -2.70 3.44 4.83
C GLY A 221 -2.62 3.91 3.36
N TRP A 222 -1.60 3.47 2.67
CA TRP A 222 -1.38 3.67 1.24
C TRP A 222 -1.42 2.33 0.49
N GLU A 223 -0.65 1.34 0.95
CA GLU A 223 -0.55 0.05 0.25
C GLU A 223 -1.83 -0.76 0.32
N ASN A 224 -2.64 -0.59 1.38
CA ASN A 224 -3.99 -1.14 1.43
C ASN A 224 -4.85 -0.65 0.26
N LEU A 225 -4.74 0.63 -0.09
CA LEU A 225 -5.53 1.26 -1.16
C LEU A 225 -5.03 0.90 -2.56
N GLN A 226 -3.75 0.54 -2.70
CA GLN A 226 -3.19 0.11 -3.97
C GLN A 226 -3.87 -1.18 -4.48
N SER A 227 -4.21 -1.21 -5.76
CA SER A 227 -4.67 -2.45 -6.40
C SER A 227 -3.57 -3.50 -6.37
N SER A 228 -3.92 -4.77 -6.10
CA SER A 228 -2.95 -5.86 -6.24
C SER A 228 -2.44 -6.08 -7.66
N GLN A 229 -3.13 -5.55 -8.67
CA GLN A 229 -2.66 -5.45 -10.04
C GLN A 229 -1.46 -4.50 -10.19
N ASN A 230 -1.39 -3.47 -9.34
CA ASN A 230 -0.38 -2.41 -9.42
C ASN A 230 0.75 -2.61 -8.39
N ARG A 231 0.74 -3.69 -7.64
CA ARG A 231 1.76 -3.93 -6.62
C ARG A 231 3.00 -4.54 -7.23
N ILE A 232 4.17 -3.99 -6.91
CA ILE A 232 5.47 -4.50 -7.35
C ILE A 232 5.84 -5.74 -6.51
N ALA A 233 5.72 -5.66 -5.18
CA ALA A 233 5.91 -6.77 -4.28
C ALA A 233 4.77 -7.79 -4.37
N PHE A 234 5.04 -9.05 -4.03
CA PHE A 234 4.06 -10.14 -4.16
C PHE A 234 2.82 -9.94 -3.30
N GLU A 235 3.00 -9.48 -2.06
CA GLU A 235 1.89 -9.22 -1.15
C GLU A 235 2.00 -7.83 -0.52
N ARG A 236 0.96 -7.41 0.20
CA ARG A 236 1.01 -6.21 1.01
C ARG A 236 1.94 -6.41 2.19
N ASN A 237 2.38 -5.31 2.78
CA ASN A 237 3.22 -5.36 3.96
C ASN A 237 2.53 -6.13 5.11
N LEU A 238 3.35 -6.78 5.91
CA LEU A 238 2.92 -7.61 7.02
C LEU A 238 2.04 -6.86 8.02
N ALA A 239 2.34 -5.58 8.29
CA ALA A 239 1.56 -4.76 9.19
C ALA A 239 0.13 -4.53 8.69
N THR A 240 -0.06 -4.41 7.39
CA THR A 240 -1.39 -4.33 6.78
C THR A 240 -2.07 -5.68 6.78
N ASP A 241 -1.41 -6.75 6.33
CA ASP A 241 -2.03 -8.06 6.19
C ASP A 241 -2.33 -8.75 7.53
N ALA A 242 -1.45 -8.67 8.51
CA ALA A 242 -1.70 -9.21 9.85
C ALA A 242 -2.85 -8.51 10.58
N ASN A 243 -3.05 -7.27 10.29
CA ASN A 243 -4.04 -6.42 10.93
C ASN A 243 -5.33 -6.25 10.12
N ALA A 244 -5.29 -6.55 8.84
CA ALA A 244 -6.40 -6.38 7.95
C ALA A 244 -7.29 -7.61 7.93
N VAL A 245 -8.54 -7.46 8.30
CA VAL A 245 -9.52 -8.50 8.00
C VAL A 245 -9.95 -8.31 6.55
N ARG A 246 -9.52 -9.25 5.68
CA ARG A 246 -9.87 -9.28 4.25
C ARG A 246 -9.53 -7.98 3.51
N ASP A 247 -8.27 -7.54 3.61
CA ASP A 247 -7.74 -6.37 2.92
C ASP A 247 -8.29 -5.03 3.43
N GLU A 248 -8.55 -4.87 4.72
CA GLU A 248 -9.20 -3.67 5.29
C GLU A 248 -10.33 -3.14 4.37
N ARG A 249 -11.20 -4.04 3.98
CA ARG A 249 -12.45 -3.72 3.28
C ARG A 249 -13.62 -3.89 4.22
N ASP A 250 -14.58 -2.99 4.11
CA ASP A 250 -15.80 -3.10 4.91
C ASP A 250 -16.99 -2.40 4.27
N LEU A 251 -18.16 -2.65 4.81
CA LEU A 251 -19.38 -1.97 4.46
C LEU A 251 -19.50 -0.67 5.27
N GLY A 252 -19.58 0.45 4.58
CA GLY A 252 -19.61 1.76 5.23
C GLY A 252 -19.97 2.92 4.33
N VAL A 253 -19.83 4.12 4.89
CA VAL A 253 -19.98 5.40 4.21
C VAL A 253 -18.71 6.21 4.42
N PHE A 254 -18.14 6.69 3.31
CA PHE A 254 -16.88 7.43 3.31
C PHE A 254 -17.07 8.75 2.55
N ALA A 255 -16.90 9.88 3.23
CA ALA A 255 -16.81 11.19 2.61
C ALA A 255 -15.37 11.43 2.14
N MET A 256 -15.19 11.91 0.92
CA MET A 256 -13.89 12.13 0.29
C MET A 256 -13.86 13.46 -0.43
N TRP A 257 -12.74 14.14 -0.33
CA TRP A 257 -12.46 15.38 -1.07
C TRP A 257 -11.16 15.26 -1.84
N SER A 258 -11.19 15.58 -3.13
CA SER A 258 -10.03 15.60 -4.03
C SER A 258 -10.12 16.82 -4.94
N PRO A 259 -9.33 17.88 -4.72
CA PRO A 259 -9.29 19.01 -5.64
C PRO A 259 -8.74 18.60 -7.02
N ASP A 260 -9.14 19.30 -8.07
CA ASP A 260 -8.82 18.99 -9.48
C ASP A 260 -7.36 18.62 -9.70
N VAL A 261 -6.41 19.42 -9.17
CA VAL A 261 -4.97 19.18 -9.32
C VAL A 261 -4.56 17.83 -8.74
N ALA A 262 -5.15 17.42 -7.63
CA ALA A 262 -4.85 16.13 -7.02
C ALA A 262 -5.48 14.97 -7.81
N GLN A 263 -6.72 15.15 -8.31
CA GLN A 263 -7.38 14.17 -9.18
C GLN A 263 -6.53 13.90 -10.44
N GLU A 264 -6.02 14.95 -11.09
CA GLU A 264 -5.16 14.83 -12.28
C GLU A 264 -3.88 14.05 -11.97
N ARG A 265 -3.24 14.35 -10.82
CA ARG A 265 -2.02 13.65 -10.39
C ARG A 265 -2.30 12.19 -10.05
N PHE A 266 -3.34 11.86 -9.30
CA PHE A 266 -3.72 10.47 -9.03
C PHE A 266 -4.04 9.70 -10.31
N LYS A 267 -4.75 10.33 -11.24
CA LYS A 267 -5.05 9.75 -12.57
C LYS A 267 -3.78 9.53 -13.39
N TYR A 268 -2.83 10.48 -13.36
CA TYR A 268 -1.53 10.35 -14.00
C TYR A 268 -0.76 9.15 -13.43
N LEU A 269 -0.66 9.03 -12.10
CA LEU A 269 0.05 7.94 -11.42
C LEU A 269 -0.51 6.56 -11.79
N GLN A 270 -1.81 6.46 -12.03
CA GLN A 270 -2.42 5.20 -12.46
C GLN A 270 -2.17 4.88 -13.94
N LYS A 271 -2.24 5.90 -14.82
CA LYS A 271 -2.14 5.70 -16.27
C LYS A 271 -0.71 5.57 -16.80
N SER A 272 0.26 6.13 -16.09
CA SER A 272 1.68 6.16 -16.52
C SER A 272 2.49 4.94 -16.07
N GLY A 273 1.84 3.92 -15.48
CA GLY A 273 2.52 2.73 -14.96
C GLY A 273 3.37 3.00 -13.71
N LEU A 274 3.11 4.10 -12.99
CA LEU A 274 3.82 4.48 -11.77
C LEU A 274 3.28 3.79 -10.51
N ARG A 275 2.29 2.92 -10.67
CA ARG A 275 1.78 2.04 -9.60
C ARG A 275 1.07 2.78 -8.44
N GLY A 276 0.35 3.88 -8.75
CA GLY A 276 -0.41 4.65 -7.76
C GLY A 276 -1.48 3.85 -7.02
N SER A 277 -1.87 4.32 -5.82
CA SER A 277 -2.91 3.68 -4.99
C SER A 277 -4.35 3.97 -5.49
N GLY A 278 -4.54 4.99 -6.29
CA GLY A 278 -5.83 5.49 -6.72
C GLY A 278 -6.28 6.74 -5.95
N ASP A 279 -7.41 7.28 -6.34
CA ASP A 279 -8.01 8.44 -5.68
C ASP A 279 -8.98 7.99 -4.58
N TYR A 280 -8.58 8.13 -3.33
CA TYR A 280 -9.38 7.92 -2.11
C TYR A 280 -9.54 9.22 -1.31
N GLY A 281 -9.43 10.38 -1.99
CA GLY A 281 -9.46 11.71 -1.40
C GLY A 281 -8.10 12.19 -0.90
N VAL A 282 -7.85 13.48 -1.07
CA VAL A 282 -6.78 14.20 -0.34
C VAL A 282 -7.11 14.23 1.15
N ALA A 283 -8.40 14.38 1.46
CA ALA A 283 -8.95 14.18 2.80
C ALA A 283 -10.13 13.23 2.72
N SER A 284 -10.22 12.31 3.66
CA SER A 284 -11.37 11.41 3.79
C SER A 284 -11.71 11.12 5.25
N PHE A 285 -13.00 10.91 5.47
CA PHE A 285 -13.56 10.49 6.75
C PHE A 285 -14.60 9.41 6.50
N GLY A 286 -14.65 8.37 7.32
CA GLY A 286 -15.58 7.28 7.13
C GLY A 286 -16.11 6.67 8.41
N VAL A 287 -17.27 6.03 8.28
CA VAL A 287 -17.92 5.22 9.31
C VAL A 287 -18.28 3.87 8.69
N TYR A 288 -17.90 2.77 9.33
CA TYR A 288 -18.07 1.42 8.80
C TYR A 288 -18.19 0.36 9.90
N ASN A 289 -18.60 -0.85 9.54
CA ASN A 289 -18.90 -1.91 10.51
C ASN A 289 -17.69 -2.32 11.36
N GLY A 290 -16.52 -2.54 10.78
CA GLY A 290 -15.30 -2.90 11.50
C GLY A 290 -14.99 -4.40 11.57
N GLN A 291 -15.92 -5.28 11.17
CA GLN A 291 -15.70 -6.75 11.19
C GLN A 291 -15.07 -7.28 9.89
N GLY A 292 -14.94 -6.44 8.87
CA GLY A 292 -14.35 -6.77 7.58
C GLY A 292 -15.37 -7.23 6.53
N ALA A 293 -14.94 -7.21 5.27
CA ALA A 293 -15.77 -7.50 4.12
C ALA A 293 -16.48 -8.85 4.21
N ASN A 294 -17.73 -8.87 3.77
CA ASN A 294 -18.60 -10.06 3.74
C ASN A 294 -18.81 -10.73 5.11
N ARG A 295 -18.72 -9.96 6.18
CA ARG A 295 -18.99 -10.41 7.55
C ARG A 295 -20.16 -9.63 8.14
N PHE A 296 -20.87 -10.30 9.05
CA PHE A 296 -21.87 -9.62 9.85
C PHE A 296 -21.21 -8.78 10.93
N GLU A 297 -21.83 -7.67 11.28
CA GLU A 297 -21.51 -6.95 12.48
C GLU A 297 -21.79 -7.83 13.72
N LEU A 298 -20.83 -7.86 14.63
CA LEU A 298 -20.88 -8.70 15.83
C LEU A 298 -21.01 -7.89 17.12
N ASN A 299 -20.95 -6.57 17.03
CA ASN A 299 -21.17 -5.63 18.13
C ASN A 299 -21.90 -4.38 17.61
N ASP A 300 -22.31 -3.50 18.51
CA ASP A 300 -22.97 -2.24 18.14
C ASP A 300 -21.98 -1.07 18.01
N ASN A 301 -20.68 -1.37 17.75
CA ASN A 301 -19.61 -0.39 17.72
C ASN A 301 -19.07 -0.19 16.31
N LEU A 302 -19.57 0.83 15.63
CA LEU A 302 -19.03 1.22 14.32
C LEU A 302 -17.61 1.76 14.45
N HIS A 303 -16.77 1.41 13.47
CA HIS A 303 -15.45 1.98 13.32
C HIS A 303 -15.53 3.34 12.62
N ILE A 304 -14.65 4.24 13.02
CA ILE A 304 -14.45 5.52 12.34
C ILE A 304 -13.01 5.59 11.81
N ASN A 305 -12.82 6.16 10.64
CA ASN A 305 -11.49 6.44 10.10
C ASN A 305 -11.35 7.86 9.57
N GLY A 306 -10.11 8.33 9.53
CA GLY A 306 -9.73 9.56 8.87
C GLY A 306 -8.41 9.39 8.14
N ARG A 307 -8.28 10.06 6.99
CA ARG A 307 -7.05 10.04 6.17
C ARG A 307 -6.83 11.41 5.54
N VAL A 308 -5.56 11.81 5.51
CA VAL A 308 -5.09 12.94 4.71
C VAL A 308 -3.86 12.49 3.92
N THR A 309 -3.79 12.88 2.64
CA THR A 309 -2.63 12.61 1.77
C THR A 309 -2.55 13.69 0.70
N TYR A 310 -1.36 13.93 0.16
CA TYR A 310 -1.23 14.85 -0.96
C TYR A 310 -0.10 14.42 -1.91
N PRO A 311 -0.35 14.36 -3.22
CA PRO A 311 0.66 14.07 -4.25
C PRO A 311 1.36 15.38 -4.66
N PHE A 312 2.49 15.69 -4.03
CA PHE A 312 3.33 16.84 -4.36
C PHE A 312 4.11 16.59 -5.64
N GLU A 313 4.13 17.56 -6.53
CA GLU A 313 4.98 17.55 -7.70
C GLU A 313 6.32 18.20 -7.39
N LEU A 314 7.39 17.47 -7.62
CA LEU A 314 8.77 17.90 -7.41
C LEU A 314 9.39 18.39 -8.74
N PRO A 315 10.54 19.12 -8.69
CA PRO A 315 11.26 19.46 -9.90
C PRO A 315 11.58 18.24 -10.76
N GLY A 316 11.34 18.33 -12.07
CA GLY A 316 11.49 17.23 -13.01
C GLY A 316 10.26 16.33 -13.10
N ASP A 317 9.08 16.79 -12.72
CA ASP A 317 7.77 16.12 -12.79
C ASP A 317 7.75 14.79 -12.02
N GLN A 318 8.60 14.62 -11.02
CA GLN A 318 8.54 13.50 -10.10
C GLN A 318 7.47 13.78 -9.03
N ILE A 319 6.69 12.78 -8.67
CA ILE A 319 5.64 12.95 -7.66
C ILE A 319 6.08 12.30 -6.34
N LEU A 320 5.85 13.03 -5.25
CA LEU A 320 6.01 12.56 -3.87
C LEU A 320 4.65 12.61 -3.17
N GLU A 321 4.08 11.45 -2.87
CA GLU A 321 2.86 11.36 -2.07
C GLU A 321 3.22 11.16 -0.61
N ILE A 322 2.68 12.01 0.27
CA ILE A 322 2.86 11.90 1.72
C ILE A 322 1.48 11.94 2.37
N GLY A 323 1.26 11.11 3.37
CA GLY A 323 0.01 11.11 4.08
C GLY A 323 0.05 10.41 5.43
N ALA A 324 -1.07 10.58 6.14
CA ALA A 324 -1.35 9.94 7.41
C ALA A 324 -2.80 9.49 7.46
N SER A 325 -3.07 8.45 8.23
CA SER A 325 -4.40 7.93 8.43
C SER A 325 -4.53 7.29 9.80
N GLY A 326 -5.76 7.13 10.25
CA GLY A 326 -6.04 6.42 11.49
C GLY A 326 -7.46 5.89 11.51
N TYR A 327 -7.69 4.89 12.34
CA TYR A 327 -9.03 4.43 12.66
C TYR A 327 -9.17 4.03 14.12
N ASN A 328 -10.41 3.99 14.57
CA ASN A 328 -10.78 3.65 15.93
C ASN A 328 -12.10 2.88 15.95
N GLY A 329 -12.14 1.77 16.68
CA GLY A 329 -13.33 0.98 16.91
C GLY A 329 -13.06 -0.20 17.82
N LYS A 330 -14.02 -1.12 17.91
CA LYS A 330 -13.89 -2.36 18.66
C LYS A 330 -14.12 -3.57 17.75
N TYR A 331 -13.16 -4.45 17.71
CA TYR A 331 -13.20 -5.67 16.90
C TYR A 331 -13.52 -6.90 17.75
N VAL A 332 -14.43 -7.75 17.27
CA VAL A 332 -14.78 -9.02 17.91
C VAL A 332 -13.99 -10.16 17.28
N VAL A 333 -13.11 -10.77 18.05
CA VAL A 333 -12.28 -11.89 17.59
C VAL A 333 -13.07 -13.18 17.55
N GLN A 334 -13.02 -13.87 16.42
CA GLN A 334 -13.62 -15.20 16.29
C GLN A 334 -12.72 -16.26 16.93
N MET A 335 -13.34 -17.14 17.72
CA MET A 335 -12.64 -18.25 18.36
C MET A 335 -12.56 -19.47 17.44
N ALA A 336 -11.37 -20.07 17.35
CA ALA A 336 -11.19 -21.45 16.95
C ALA A 336 -10.89 -22.34 18.18
N ASN A 337 -11.01 -23.65 18.04
CA ASN A 337 -10.74 -24.58 19.14
C ASN A 337 -9.34 -24.40 19.73
N PHE A 338 -9.26 -24.42 21.05
CA PHE A 338 -8.00 -24.38 21.80
C PHE A 338 -7.67 -25.76 22.33
N ASN A 339 -6.58 -26.34 21.84
CA ASN A 339 -6.01 -27.53 22.44
C ASN A 339 -4.63 -27.15 23.00
N GLY A 340 -4.34 -27.47 24.24
CA GLY A 340 -3.02 -27.35 24.83
C GLY A 340 -2.03 -28.39 24.28
N PRO A 341 -0.77 -28.34 24.67
CA PRO A 341 0.20 -29.36 24.30
C PRO A 341 -0.25 -30.73 24.78
N ALA A 342 -0.03 -31.74 23.94
CA ALA A 342 -0.25 -33.11 24.38
C ALA A 342 0.72 -33.46 25.52
N ASP A 343 0.22 -34.13 26.54
CA ASP A 343 1.04 -34.73 27.58
C ASP A 343 2.05 -35.70 26.91
N PRO A 344 3.36 -35.51 27.10
CA PRO A 344 4.36 -36.33 26.40
C PRO A 344 4.35 -37.79 26.82
N VAL A 345 3.69 -38.15 27.94
CA VAL A 345 3.61 -39.52 28.45
C VAL A 345 2.30 -40.20 28.06
N THR A 346 1.18 -39.48 28.15
CA THR A 346 -0.16 -40.07 27.95
C THR A 346 -0.74 -39.76 26.56
N GLY A 347 -0.17 -38.81 25.83
CA GLY A 347 -0.72 -38.32 24.56
C GLY A 347 -2.03 -37.51 24.70
N ASN A 348 -2.52 -37.33 25.92
CA ASN A 348 -3.77 -36.60 26.17
C ASN A 348 -3.56 -35.09 25.94
N VAL A 349 -4.45 -34.50 25.19
CA VAL A 349 -4.44 -33.08 24.91
C VAL A 349 -5.15 -32.32 26.01
N THR A 350 -4.44 -31.40 26.66
CA THR A 350 -5.05 -30.50 27.63
C THR A 350 -5.86 -29.43 26.90
N GLN A 351 -7.13 -29.28 27.26
CA GLN A 351 -7.95 -28.20 26.73
C GLN A 351 -7.79 -26.93 27.58
N TYR A 352 -7.54 -25.80 26.91
CA TYR A 352 -7.54 -24.52 27.59
C TYR A 352 -8.96 -24.03 27.85
N ILE A 353 -9.17 -23.44 29.01
CA ILE A 353 -10.39 -22.72 29.32
C ILE A 353 -10.38 -21.41 28.57
N VAL A 354 -11.36 -21.21 27.72
CA VAL A 354 -11.52 -19.94 27.00
C VAL A 354 -12.10 -18.91 27.95
N GLY A 355 -11.32 -17.87 28.20
CA GLY A 355 -11.70 -16.74 29.03
C GLY A 355 -12.56 -15.71 28.29
N LYS A 356 -12.44 -14.44 28.68
CA LYS A 356 -13.23 -13.33 28.16
C LYS A 356 -12.93 -13.00 26.71
N ASN A 357 -13.95 -12.39 26.04
CA ASN A 357 -13.82 -11.62 24.79
C ASN A 357 -13.65 -12.45 23.50
N PHE A 358 -14.07 -13.70 23.50
CA PHE A 358 -14.18 -14.50 22.29
C PHE A 358 -15.61 -14.64 21.78
N TYR A 359 -15.76 -14.69 20.46
CA TYR A 359 -17.01 -15.05 19.79
C TYR A 359 -16.99 -16.54 19.41
N ASN A 360 -17.93 -17.30 19.94
CA ASN A 360 -18.06 -18.73 19.64
C ASN A 360 -19.02 -18.95 18.48
N THR A 361 -18.51 -19.41 17.33
CA THR A 361 -19.32 -19.74 16.14
C THR A 361 -19.98 -21.11 16.22
N ALA A 362 -19.54 -22.01 17.10
CA ALA A 362 -20.04 -23.40 17.17
C ALA A 362 -21.49 -23.49 17.70
N ALA A 363 -22.02 -22.44 18.29
CA ALA A 363 -23.38 -22.39 18.83
C ALA A 363 -24.45 -21.99 17.79
N GLY A 364 -24.15 -21.91 16.51
CA GLY A 364 -25.12 -21.85 15.41
C GLY A 364 -26.07 -20.63 15.36
N GLY A 365 -25.76 -19.52 16.03
CA GLY A 365 -26.69 -18.40 16.05
C GLY A 365 -26.07 -17.06 16.43
N ARG A 366 -26.71 -16.00 15.98
CA ARG A 366 -26.41 -14.59 16.31
C ARG A 366 -26.57 -14.23 17.81
N ASN A 367 -26.66 -15.21 18.70
CA ASN A 367 -26.84 -14.98 20.12
C ASN A 367 -25.48 -14.74 20.78
N LEU A 368 -25.13 -13.50 20.91
CA LEU A 368 -23.91 -12.99 21.59
C LEU A 368 -23.89 -13.34 23.10
N THR A 369 -24.93 -13.95 23.62
CA THR A 369 -25.11 -14.27 25.05
C THR A 369 -24.98 -15.75 25.40
N GLN A 370 -24.74 -16.65 24.44
CA GLN A 370 -24.67 -18.08 24.78
C GLN A 370 -23.27 -18.44 25.35
N LYS A 371 -23.30 -18.88 26.60
CA LYS A 371 -22.20 -19.57 27.26
C LYS A 371 -21.88 -20.86 26.49
N GLY A 372 -20.69 -20.92 25.88
CA GLY A 372 -20.21 -22.16 25.23
C GLY A 372 -19.89 -23.22 26.29
N THR A 373 -20.40 -24.45 26.10
CA THR A 373 -19.98 -25.60 26.90
C THR A 373 -18.93 -26.36 26.10
N ILE A 374 -17.72 -26.40 26.60
CA ILE A 374 -16.66 -27.30 26.08
C ILE A 374 -16.64 -28.50 27.00
N THR A 375 -17.08 -29.68 26.48
CA THR A 375 -17.01 -31.01 27.12
C THR A 375 -17.09 -31.00 28.66
N GLY A 376 -18.27 -30.80 29.19
CA GLY A 376 -18.57 -31.01 30.63
C GLY A 376 -18.25 -29.85 31.58
N THR A 377 -17.62 -28.81 31.12
CA THR A 377 -17.37 -27.60 31.92
C THR A 377 -18.01 -26.39 31.24
N SER A 378 -18.90 -25.70 31.93
CA SER A 378 -19.45 -24.42 31.44
C SER A 378 -18.38 -23.37 31.43
N VAL A 379 -17.79 -23.15 30.28
CA VAL A 379 -16.84 -22.04 30.10
C VAL A 379 -17.70 -20.80 29.83
N GLY A 380 -17.78 -19.93 30.81
CA GLY A 380 -18.35 -18.61 30.64
C GLY A 380 -17.46 -17.76 29.75
N GLY A 381 -17.40 -18.06 28.47
CA GLY A 381 -16.90 -17.14 27.48
C GLY A 381 -17.89 -16.00 27.41
N ILE A 382 -17.66 -14.97 28.17
CA ILE A 382 -18.46 -13.76 28.08
C ILE A 382 -17.88 -12.99 26.91
N ASN A 383 -18.48 -13.17 25.75
CA ASN A 383 -18.51 -12.07 24.82
C ASN A 383 -19.49 -11.07 25.43
N ASP A 384 -19.00 -9.97 25.96
CA ASP A 384 -19.85 -8.86 26.40
C ASP A 384 -20.53 -8.16 25.22
N GLY A 385 -20.39 -8.70 24.00
CA GLY A 385 -20.94 -8.16 22.76
C GLY A 385 -20.18 -6.93 22.24
N GLN A 386 -19.16 -6.47 22.96
CA GLN A 386 -18.51 -5.19 22.65
C GLN A 386 -17.20 -5.32 21.89
N GLY A 387 -16.53 -6.49 21.95
CA GLY A 387 -15.21 -6.68 21.35
C GLY A 387 -14.09 -5.94 22.09
N GLN A 388 -12.91 -5.96 21.51
CA GLN A 388 -11.72 -5.33 22.05
C GLN A 388 -11.30 -4.11 21.22
N GLN A 389 -10.72 -3.11 21.88
CA GLN A 389 -10.25 -1.90 21.23
C GLN A 389 -9.29 -2.22 20.08
N ASP A 390 -9.57 -1.67 18.92
CA ASP A 390 -8.74 -1.66 17.71
C ASP A 390 -8.55 -0.20 17.27
N LEU A 391 -7.40 0.37 17.60
CA LEU A 391 -7.04 1.75 17.32
C LEU A 391 -5.69 1.78 16.62
N ARG A 392 -5.61 2.37 15.43
CA ARG A 392 -4.36 2.41 14.67
C ARG A 392 -4.13 3.75 14.01
N GLY A 393 -2.86 4.11 13.91
CA GLY A 393 -2.35 5.16 13.06
C GLY A 393 -1.38 4.62 12.03
N ALA A 394 -1.31 5.26 10.88
CA ALA A 394 -0.34 4.97 9.83
C ALA A 394 0.16 6.27 9.20
N ILE A 395 1.45 6.27 8.82
CA ILE A 395 2.05 7.30 7.98
C ILE A 395 2.68 6.64 6.76
N HIS A 396 2.68 7.33 5.63
CA HIS A 396 3.32 6.86 4.42
C HIS A 396 4.02 7.98 3.67
N ALA A 397 5.04 7.60 2.91
CA ALA A 397 5.71 8.45 1.93
C ALA A 397 6.07 7.61 0.70
N VAL A 398 5.66 8.07 -0.47
CA VAL A 398 5.88 7.38 -1.75
C VAL A 398 6.47 8.35 -2.76
N LEU A 399 7.75 8.18 -3.04
CA LEU A 399 8.43 8.82 -4.15
C LEU A 399 8.26 7.94 -5.38
N TYR A 400 7.43 8.36 -6.33
CA TYR A 400 7.16 7.57 -7.52
C TYR A 400 8.36 7.54 -8.47
N PRO A 401 8.65 6.41 -9.15
CA PRO A 401 9.91 6.23 -9.88
C PRO A 401 10.02 7.12 -11.12
N LYS A 402 11.12 7.91 -11.18
CA LYS A 402 11.50 8.71 -12.35
C LYS A 402 13.03 8.95 -12.41
N PRO A 403 13.88 7.95 -12.63
CA PRO A 403 13.59 6.50 -12.66
C PRO A 403 13.60 5.83 -11.28
N PHE A 404 14.18 6.45 -10.23
CA PHE A 404 14.25 5.91 -8.87
C PHE A 404 12.97 6.20 -8.11
N GLY A 405 12.47 5.19 -7.39
CA GLY A 405 11.32 5.28 -6.50
C GLY A 405 11.62 4.72 -5.10
N LEU A 406 10.93 5.27 -4.11
CA LEU A 406 11.01 4.83 -2.72
C LEU A 406 9.60 4.81 -2.13
N GLN A 407 9.24 3.73 -1.47
CA GLN A 407 7.96 3.59 -0.78
C GLN A 407 8.20 3.21 0.67
N THR A 408 7.46 3.81 1.57
CA THR A 408 7.47 3.44 2.98
C THR A 408 6.10 3.71 3.61
N GLU A 409 5.68 2.80 4.48
CA GLU A 409 4.49 2.96 5.30
C GLU A 409 4.73 2.31 6.66
N TRP A 410 4.37 2.99 7.73
CA TRP A 410 4.50 2.52 9.10
C TRP A 410 3.18 2.65 9.83
N THR A 411 2.80 1.58 10.53
CA THR A 411 1.56 1.47 11.31
C THR A 411 1.88 1.16 12.75
N TRP A 412 1.15 1.75 13.67
CA TRP A 412 1.23 1.49 15.11
C TRP A 412 -0.13 1.69 15.77
N GLY A 413 -0.31 1.10 16.94
CA GLY A 413 -1.54 1.24 17.71
C GLY A 413 -1.75 0.13 18.72
N ILE A 414 -3.01 -0.15 19.00
CA ILE A 414 -3.44 -1.26 19.84
C ILE A 414 -4.45 -2.11 19.08
N ALA A 415 -4.36 -3.43 19.25
CA ALA A 415 -5.26 -4.37 18.59
C ALA A 415 -5.59 -5.56 19.49
N PRO A 416 -6.73 -6.21 19.26
CA PRO A 416 -7.07 -7.47 19.90
C PRO A 416 -5.95 -8.49 19.68
N THR A 417 -5.45 -9.07 20.76
CA THR A 417 -4.33 -10.02 20.75
C THR A 417 -4.57 -11.15 21.73
N LEU A 418 -4.33 -12.37 21.30
CA LEU A 418 -4.43 -13.56 22.14
C LEU A 418 -3.44 -13.48 23.30
N GLN A 419 -3.94 -13.75 24.51
CA GLN A 419 -3.16 -13.93 25.72
C GLN A 419 -3.39 -15.35 26.24
N ILE A 420 -2.35 -15.97 26.76
CA ILE A 420 -2.40 -17.32 27.32
C ILE A 420 -1.67 -17.37 28.67
N ASP A 421 -2.33 -17.91 29.68
CA ASP A 421 -1.71 -18.32 30.92
C ASP A 421 -1.58 -19.85 30.93
N ASN A 422 -0.39 -20.34 30.65
CA ASN A 422 -0.11 -21.79 30.60
C ASN A 422 -0.29 -22.47 31.95
N ASN A 423 -0.02 -21.78 33.06
CA ASN A 423 -0.13 -22.34 34.39
C ASN A 423 -1.59 -22.58 34.81
N LYS A 424 -2.46 -21.67 34.39
CA LYS A 424 -3.90 -21.76 34.66
C LYS A 424 -4.68 -22.40 33.51
N GLN A 425 -4.03 -22.67 32.40
CA GLN A 425 -4.63 -23.19 31.18
C GLN A 425 -5.84 -22.33 30.71
N VAL A 426 -5.66 -21.01 30.74
CA VAL A 426 -6.67 -20.03 30.36
C VAL A 426 -6.16 -19.19 29.20
N ALA A 427 -7.01 -18.96 28.20
CA ALA A 427 -6.76 -18.04 27.10
C ALA A 427 -7.83 -16.96 27.04
N TRP A 428 -7.43 -15.71 26.70
CA TRP A 428 -8.35 -14.58 26.55
C TRP A 428 -7.85 -13.60 25.48
N ILE A 429 -8.70 -12.71 25.02
CA ILE A 429 -8.33 -11.62 24.12
C ILE A 429 -8.20 -10.33 24.92
N GLU A 430 -7.13 -9.60 24.66
CA GLU A 430 -6.84 -8.30 25.22
C GLU A 430 -6.18 -7.39 24.19
N SER A 431 -6.52 -6.10 24.21
CA SER A 431 -5.87 -5.13 23.34
C SER A 431 -4.43 -4.91 23.76
N LYS A 432 -3.50 -5.13 22.84
CA LYS A 432 -2.06 -4.97 23.02
C LYS A 432 -1.47 -4.07 21.95
N ASN A 433 -0.31 -3.53 22.23
CA ASN A 433 0.43 -2.74 21.24
C ASN A 433 0.78 -3.57 20.02
N VAL A 434 0.60 -2.95 18.85
CA VAL A 434 0.99 -3.49 17.55
C VAL A 434 1.77 -2.43 16.79
N TRP A 435 2.76 -2.86 16.00
CA TRP A 435 3.52 -1.97 15.14
C TRP A 435 4.17 -2.74 14.00
N GLY A 436 4.41 -2.07 12.92
CA GLY A 436 5.12 -2.63 11.78
C GLY A 436 5.07 -1.69 10.59
N GLY A 437 5.69 -2.11 9.52
CA GLY A 437 5.75 -1.34 8.29
C GLY A 437 6.81 -1.86 7.35
N TYR A 438 7.07 -1.09 6.31
CA TYR A 438 8.06 -1.45 5.29
C TYR A 438 8.78 -0.25 4.70
N VAL A 439 9.92 -0.54 4.09
CA VAL A 439 10.65 0.35 3.18
C VAL A 439 10.96 -0.44 1.91
N GLN A 440 10.64 0.10 0.75
CA GLN A 440 10.89 -0.49 -0.57
C GLN A 440 11.55 0.51 -1.49
N ALA A 441 12.71 0.16 -2.02
CA ALA A 441 13.37 0.90 -3.10
C ALA A 441 13.15 0.15 -4.42
N HIS A 442 12.94 0.90 -5.50
CA HIS A 442 12.75 0.33 -6.83
C HIS A 442 13.24 1.29 -7.91
N TYR A 443 13.52 0.75 -9.09
CA TYR A 443 14.06 1.52 -10.20
C TYR A 443 13.36 1.15 -11.50
N LYS A 444 12.79 2.14 -12.21
CA LYS A 444 12.04 1.94 -13.46
C LYS A 444 12.98 2.06 -14.66
N ILE A 445 13.00 1.02 -15.50
CA ILE A 445 13.82 0.94 -16.71
C ILE A 445 12.89 0.67 -17.90
N ASP A 446 12.82 1.61 -18.85
CA ASP A 446 11.88 1.54 -19.98
C ASP A 446 12.57 1.24 -21.34
N HIS A 447 13.85 0.77 -21.36
CA HIS A 447 14.66 0.75 -22.58
C HIS A 447 14.99 -0.63 -23.16
N PHE A 448 14.70 -1.73 -22.47
CA PHE A 448 15.08 -3.07 -22.91
C PHE A 448 13.85 -3.96 -23.18
N TYR A 449 13.30 -3.89 -24.40
CA TYR A 449 12.21 -4.78 -24.85
C TYR A 449 11.03 -4.88 -23.86
N GLY A 450 10.60 -3.76 -23.29
CA GLY A 450 9.57 -3.67 -22.26
C GLY A 450 10.05 -2.90 -21.03
N GLY A 451 9.21 -2.85 -20.02
CA GLY A 451 9.49 -2.22 -18.73
C GLY A 451 10.11 -3.21 -17.75
N TRP A 452 11.11 -2.77 -17.00
CA TRP A 452 11.71 -3.53 -15.90
C TRP A 452 11.65 -2.72 -14.63
N MET A 453 11.36 -3.39 -13.52
CA MET A 453 11.32 -2.74 -12.21
C MET A 453 11.97 -3.64 -11.14
N PRO A 454 13.31 -3.66 -11.04
CA PRO A 454 13.99 -4.26 -9.91
C PRO A 454 13.65 -3.53 -8.62
N TYR A 455 13.51 -4.29 -7.51
CA TYR A 455 13.21 -3.74 -6.21
C TYR A 455 13.85 -4.54 -5.08
N ALA A 456 14.01 -3.86 -3.95
CA ALA A 456 14.36 -4.45 -2.68
C ALA A 456 13.42 -3.90 -1.61
N ARG A 457 12.90 -4.78 -0.78
CA ARG A 457 11.94 -4.45 0.27
C ARG A 457 12.37 -5.08 1.59
N PHE A 458 12.27 -4.30 2.64
CA PHE A 458 12.32 -4.77 4.02
C PHE A 458 11.00 -4.47 4.69
N GLU A 459 10.47 -5.45 5.42
CA GLU A 459 9.28 -5.24 6.21
C GLU A 459 9.34 -5.97 7.55
N THR A 460 8.59 -5.49 8.52
CA THR A 460 8.49 -6.06 9.85
C THR A 460 7.13 -5.81 10.45
N TYR A 461 6.70 -6.76 11.29
CA TYR A 461 5.48 -6.64 12.08
C TYR A 461 5.65 -7.30 13.43
N ASN A 462 5.02 -6.71 14.46
CA ASN A 462 4.91 -7.29 15.79
C ASN A 462 3.54 -6.97 16.39
N GLY A 463 2.80 -8.00 16.78
CA GLY A 463 1.49 -7.84 17.41
C GLY A 463 0.48 -8.92 17.07
N GLY A 464 -0.76 -8.71 17.49
CA GLY A 464 -1.87 -9.63 17.20
C GLY A 464 -2.23 -9.67 15.72
N SER A 465 -2.42 -10.87 15.17
CA SER A 465 -2.89 -11.07 13.81
C SER A 465 -4.41 -11.15 13.77
N LYS A 466 -5.06 -10.02 13.61
CA LYS A 466 -6.54 -9.91 13.49
C LYS A 466 -7.09 -10.71 12.31
N PHE A 467 -6.26 -10.94 11.29
CA PHE A 467 -6.60 -11.76 10.13
C PHE A 467 -6.91 -13.22 10.51
N ASP A 468 -6.16 -13.77 11.46
CA ASP A 468 -6.29 -15.14 11.91
C ASP A 468 -7.36 -15.29 13.01
N ASN A 469 -7.99 -16.47 13.09
CA ASN A 469 -8.81 -16.80 14.23
C ASN A 469 -7.99 -16.71 15.53
N ASN A 470 -8.63 -16.27 16.59
CA ASN A 470 -8.02 -16.05 17.92
C ASN A 470 -7.01 -14.88 17.97
N SER A 471 -6.75 -14.19 16.89
CA SER A 471 -5.78 -13.08 16.83
C SER A 471 -4.45 -13.39 17.53
N PRO A 472 -3.71 -14.42 17.08
CA PRO A 472 -2.44 -14.81 17.71
C PRO A 472 -1.41 -13.68 17.60
N ASN A 473 -0.51 -13.60 18.58
CA ASN A 473 0.62 -12.68 18.51
C ASN A 473 1.67 -13.23 17.53
N ILE A 474 2.11 -12.39 16.60
CA ILE A 474 3.16 -12.73 15.63
C ILE A 474 4.26 -11.67 15.65
N SER A 475 5.48 -12.11 15.34
CA SER A 475 6.62 -11.22 15.08
C SER A 475 7.29 -11.70 13.79
N GLU A 476 7.35 -10.83 12.81
CA GLU A 476 7.87 -11.18 11.50
C GLU A 476 8.85 -10.13 10.99
N ARG A 477 9.85 -10.62 10.24
CA ARG A 477 10.77 -9.82 9.43
C ARG A 477 10.95 -10.50 8.09
N LEU A 478 10.83 -9.71 7.03
CA LEU A 478 10.97 -10.17 5.66
C LEU A 478 11.89 -9.23 4.89
N TRP A 479 12.82 -9.81 4.15
CA TRP A 479 13.49 -9.16 3.03
C TRP A 479 13.01 -9.81 1.73
N GLU A 480 12.54 -8.99 0.79
CA GLU A 480 12.15 -9.43 -0.54
C GLU A 480 13.00 -8.70 -1.58
N PHE A 481 13.70 -9.45 -2.41
CA PHE A 481 14.49 -8.93 -3.53
C PHE A 481 13.87 -9.44 -4.81
N GLY A 482 13.40 -8.55 -5.66
CA GLY A 482 12.66 -8.98 -6.83
C GLY A 482 12.88 -8.10 -8.05
N VAL A 483 12.35 -8.61 -9.16
CA VAL A 483 12.27 -7.89 -10.42
C VAL A 483 10.93 -8.18 -11.08
N GLU A 484 10.24 -7.11 -11.47
CA GLU A 484 9.08 -7.19 -12.35
C GLU A 484 9.53 -6.86 -13.77
N TYR A 485 9.06 -7.65 -14.72
CA TYR A 485 9.27 -7.46 -16.15
C TYR A 485 7.93 -7.38 -16.87
N GLN A 486 7.69 -6.30 -17.58
CA GLN A 486 6.49 -6.06 -18.36
C GLN A 486 6.84 -5.97 -19.84
N PRO A 487 6.81 -7.12 -20.59
CA PRO A 487 7.08 -7.13 -22.03
C PRO A 487 6.01 -6.39 -22.83
N TRP A 488 4.78 -6.44 -22.40
CA TRP A 488 3.61 -5.76 -22.99
C TRP A 488 2.73 -5.20 -21.87
N PRO A 489 1.88 -4.20 -22.14
CA PRO A 489 0.97 -3.64 -21.14
C PRO A 489 0.08 -4.68 -20.45
N GLU A 490 -0.25 -5.76 -21.16
CA GLU A 490 -1.16 -6.81 -20.71
C GLU A 490 -0.46 -7.91 -19.91
N VAL A 491 0.87 -8.00 -19.96
CA VAL A 491 1.61 -9.14 -19.35
C VAL A 491 2.72 -8.66 -18.44
N GLU A 492 2.72 -9.15 -17.21
CA GLU A 492 3.75 -8.91 -16.21
C GLU A 492 4.28 -10.24 -15.66
N VAL A 493 5.60 -10.35 -15.55
CA VAL A 493 6.29 -11.48 -14.93
C VAL A 493 7.11 -10.95 -13.78
N THR A 494 6.86 -11.45 -12.58
CA THR A 494 7.62 -11.06 -11.39
C THR A 494 8.36 -12.26 -10.83
N ALA A 495 9.63 -12.09 -10.51
CA ALA A 495 10.43 -13.06 -9.77
C ALA A 495 10.96 -12.40 -8.51
N ALA A 496 10.88 -13.09 -7.37
CA ALA A 496 11.41 -12.60 -6.11
C ALA A 496 12.05 -13.73 -5.28
N TYR A 497 12.95 -13.31 -4.42
CA TYR A 497 13.62 -14.12 -3.43
C TYR A 497 13.39 -13.52 -2.05
N ASP A 498 12.72 -14.29 -1.19
CA ASP A 498 12.33 -13.87 0.14
C ASP A 498 13.24 -14.51 1.19
N LEU A 499 13.67 -13.71 2.15
CA LEU A 499 14.31 -14.12 3.40
C LEU A 499 13.33 -13.86 4.53
N ILE A 500 12.72 -14.92 5.04
CA ILE A 500 11.65 -14.85 6.05
C ILE A 500 12.18 -15.30 7.39
N ASN A 501 11.96 -14.48 8.42
CA ASN A 501 12.14 -14.83 9.82
C ASN A 501 10.85 -14.50 10.55
N THR A 502 10.17 -15.53 11.05
CA THR A 502 8.91 -15.35 11.76
C THR A 502 8.93 -16.09 13.09
N THR A 503 8.43 -15.42 14.12
CA THR A 503 8.04 -16.05 15.38
C THR A 503 6.52 -16.01 15.40
N ASN A 504 5.92 -17.16 15.19
CA ASN A 504 4.48 -17.25 15.03
C ASN A 504 3.91 -18.18 16.10
N PHE A 505 2.80 -17.77 16.68
CA PHE A 505 2.01 -18.60 17.56
C PHE A 505 1.10 -19.48 16.72
N ARG A 506 1.62 -20.53 16.12
CA ARG A 506 0.85 -21.50 15.34
C ARG A 506 0.69 -22.81 16.08
N THR A 507 -0.47 -23.36 15.90
CA THR A 507 -0.86 -24.67 16.34
C THR A 507 -0.19 -25.74 15.50
N VAL A 508 0.70 -26.47 16.10
CA VAL A 508 1.18 -27.74 15.55
C VAL A 508 0.39 -28.85 16.23
N THR A 509 -0.38 -29.62 15.47
CA THR A 509 -1.00 -30.83 15.98
C THR A 509 0.05 -31.93 15.96
N ALA A 510 0.46 -32.42 17.12
CA ALA A 510 1.32 -33.57 17.19
C ALA A 510 0.66 -34.76 16.46
N GLY A 511 1.30 -35.26 15.39
CA GLY A 511 0.87 -36.47 14.68
C GLY A 511 0.10 -36.26 13.36
N THR A 512 -0.11 -35.04 12.89
CA THR A 512 -0.63 -34.81 11.54
C THR A 512 0.42 -34.15 10.68
N THR A 513 0.73 -34.76 9.55
CA THR A 513 1.65 -34.23 8.53
C THR A 513 1.09 -33.01 7.80
N ASP A 514 -0.16 -32.65 8.05
CA ASP A 514 -0.89 -31.61 7.34
C ASP A 514 -1.20 -30.43 8.28
N GLY A 515 -0.16 -29.72 8.70
CA GLY A 515 -0.23 -28.59 9.64
C GLY A 515 -1.17 -27.43 9.25
N TRP A 516 -1.84 -27.51 8.11
CA TRP A 516 -2.81 -26.53 7.63
C TRP A 516 -4.24 -26.80 8.08
N ASN A 517 -4.57 -28.03 8.46
CA ASN A 517 -5.96 -28.45 8.63
C ASN A 517 -6.46 -28.50 10.07
N SER A 518 -5.61 -28.45 11.07
CA SER A 518 -6.10 -28.35 12.44
C SER A 518 -5.78 -27.00 13.03
N LYS A 519 -6.79 -26.16 13.10
CA LYS A 519 -6.80 -24.86 13.80
C LYS A 519 -6.81 -25.03 15.32
N SER A 520 -6.13 -26.03 15.84
CA SER A 520 -5.95 -26.18 17.27
C SER A 520 -4.70 -25.43 17.72
N LEU A 521 -4.86 -24.51 18.64
CA LEU A 521 -3.78 -23.73 19.22
C LEU A 521 -2.98 -24.59 20.20
N PHE A 522 -1.69 -24.79 19.94
CA PHE A 522 -0.74 -25.24 20.95
C PHE A 522 -0.07 -24.04 21.59
N ALA A 523 0.12 -24.10 22.87
CA ALA A 523 0.83 -23.09 23.62
C ALA A 523 2.34 -23.19 23.36
N GLY A 524 2.77 -22.65 22.22
CA GLY A 524 4.19 -22.58 21.87
C GLY A 524 4.47 -21.57 20.79
N TYR A 525 5.44 -20.70 21.00
CA TYR A 525 5.97 -19.85 19.95
C TYR A 525 6.98 -20.67 19.16
N GLY A 526 6.72 -20.90 17.89
CA GLY A 526 7.66 -21.51 16.95
C GLY A 526 8.39 -20.41 16.18
N GLN A 527 9.72 -20.45 16.17
CA GLN A 527 10.50 -19.69 15.22
C GLN A 527 10.56 -20.47 13.91
N ALA A 528 10.34 -19.78 12.80
CA ALA A 528 10.47 -20.36 11.47
C ALA A 528 11.25 -19.38 10.59
N ASP A 529 12.35 -19.89 10.05
CA ASP A 529 13.21 -19.19 9.13
C ASP A 529 13.22 -19.92 7.80
N GLY A 530 13.20 -19.18 6.70
CA GLY A 530 13.23 -19.81 5.39
C GLY A 530 13.49 -18.84 4.25
N ASN A 531 13.99 -19.42 3.17
CA ASN A 531 14.23 -18.72 1.92
C ASN A 531 13.28 -19.25 0.87
N VAL A 532 12.55 -18.36 0.22
CA VAL A 532 11.52 -18.73 -0.76
C VAL A 532 11.81 -18.09 -2.11
N LEU A 533 11.80 -18.89 -3.16
CA LEU A 533 11.77 -18.41 -4.54
C LEU A 533 10.31 -18.28 -4.98
N ARG A 534 9.95 -17.14 -5.54
CA ARG A 534 8.59 -16.84 -5.99
C ARG A 534 8.59 -16.37 -7.43
N LEU A 535 7.64 -16.90 -8.20
CA LEU A 535 7.41 -16.50 -9.59
C LEU A 535 5.92 -16.20 -9.76
N GLN A 536 5.60 -15.13 -10.47
CA GLN A 536 4.22 -14.77 -10.77
C GLN A 536 4.11 -14.31 -12.22
N LEU A 537 3.10 -14.83 -12.90
CA LEU A 537 2.62 -14.30 -14.18
C LEU A 537 1.31 -13.58 -13.93
N GLN A 538 1.21 -12.34 -14.38
CA GLN A 538 -0.02 -11.57 -14.39
C GLN A 538 -0.43 -11.24 -15.82
N ALA A 539 -1.69 -11.49 -16.14
CA ALA A 539 -2.32 -11.08 -17.39
C ALA A 539 -3.43 -10.07 -17.09
N ASN A 540 -3.35 -8.89 -17.71
CA ASN A 540 -4.28 -7.78 -17.56
C ASN A 540 -5.19 -7.68 -18.79
N TYR A 541 -6.49 -7.36 -18.63
CA TYR A 541 -7.46 -7.21 -19.72
C TYR A 541 -8.53 -6.17 -19.43
#